data_a9a060541f00bd1ef7c55b63cdfc9819
#
_entry.id   a9a060541f00bd1ef7c55b63cdfc9819
#
_cell.length_a   1.000
_cell.length_b   1.000
_cell.length_c   1.000
_cell.angle_alpha   90.00
_cell.angle_beta   90.00
_cell.angle_gamma   90.00
#
_symmetry.space_group_name_H-M   'P 1'
#
loop_
_entity.id
_entity.type
_entity.pdbx_description
1 polymer ?
#
loop_
_entity_poly.entity_id
_entity_poly.type
_entity_poly.pdbx_seq_one_letter_code
_entity_poly.pdbx_strand_id
1 'polypeptide(L)'
;MGEKVGKRKTYEEFRSYKWFGVDDLRAFGHRSRTMQMGYDAADWDGKPVIGIVNTWSDINQCHVHFKERVENVKRGILQSGGFPIELPAISLSEPIVKPSTMMYRNFLAMETEELLRSHPIDACVLMGGCDKTTPGLLMGAISMGLPTIFFPAGPMLRGNWKGRPLGSGSDSWKYWDDLREGKITQDDWTEVEEGIARSFGHCMTMGTASTMTSIAETLGFVLPGGASVPAPDANHTRLATQTGRRIVEMAWSDLKPADILSRQSFENAIAAAMAMGCSTNAIIHVVAIGRRAGFDIGLEDFERIGREVPVIANIRPNGKTYLMEDFYYAGGLKGMLKRIEQHLHTDVMTVSGESIGANIANAEVYDDDVIRPLDNPIYESGALVVLKGNLAPDGCVMKVSAMDRKFLKHTGPALVFDDYSAMKSAIDDENLDATEDTVLVLRNAGPKGGPGMPEWGMLPVPTKLVKQGVRDMMRISD
;
A
#
# COMPACT_ATOMS: atom_id res chain seq x y z
N MET A 1 18.47 -1.54 -28.14
CA MET A 1 19.73 -1.91 -27.46
C MET A 1 19.32 -2.70 -26.24
N GLY A 2 19.30 -3.93 -26.21
CA GLY A 2 20.09 -5.06 -26.50
C GLY A 2 20.40 -5.76 -25.19
N GLU A 3 19.54 -6.74 -24.81
CA GLU A 3 19.89 -7.95 -24.06
C GLU A 3 20.95 -7.81 -22.96
N LYS A 4 20.51 -7.49 -21.75
CA LYS A 4 20.97 -8.24 -20.58
C LYS A 4 19.90 -9.27 -20.23
N VAL A 5 19.67 -10.23 -21.11
CA VAL A 5 19.09 -11.51 -20.70
C VAL A 5 20.16 -12.17 -19.82
N GLY A 6 20.00 -12.08 -18.51
CA GLY A 6 20.86 -12.77 -17.57
C GLY A 6 20.90 -14.25 -17.96
N LYS A 7 22.06 -14.89 -17.81
CA LYS A 7 22.23 -16.32 -18.06
C LYS A 7 21.15 -17.06 -17.27
N ARG A 8 20.26 -17.78 -17.97
CA ARG A 8 19.23 -18.61 -17.32
C ARG A 8 19.90 -19.61 -16.38
N LYS A 9 19.44 -19.70 -15.14
CA LYS A 9 19.91 -20.70 -14.17
C LYS A 9 19.71 -22.12 -14.67
N THR A 10 20.57 -23.03 -14.20
CA THR A 10 20.30 -24.46 -14.25
C THR A 10 19.57 -24.90 -12.98
N TYR A 11 19.03 -26.11 -12.95
CA TYR A 11 18.34 -26.66 -11.77
C TYR A 11 19.26 -26.73 -10.56
N GLU A 12 20.53 -27.08 -10.77
CA GLU A 12 21.56 -27.21 -9.74
C GLU A 12 21.93 -25.88 -9.05
N GLU A 13 21.64 -24.75 -9.73
CA GLU A 13 21.88 -23.41 -9.20
C GLU A 13 20.74 -22.92 -8.27
N PHE A 14 19.62 -23.64 -8.19
CA PHE A 14 18.55 -23.32 -7.25
C PHE A 14 18.91 -23.70 -5.82
N ARG A 15 18.43 -22.91 -4.85
CA ARG A 15 18.61 -23.22 -3.43
C ARG A 15 17.96 -24.55 -3.06
N SER A 16 16.78 -24.82 -3.61
CA SER A 16 15.98 -26.03 -3.39
C SER A 16 16.67 -27.30 -3.86
N TYR A 17 17.64 -27.22 -4.80
CA TYR A 17 18.40 -28.38 -5.26
C TYR A 17 19.06 -29.14 -4.12
N LYS A 18 19.56 -28.45 -3.09
CA LYS A 18 20.16 -29.08 -1.89
C LYS A 18 19.15 -29.90 -1.07
N TRP A 19 17.87 -29.68 -1.22
CA TRP A 19 16.80 -30.42 -0.56
C TRP A 19 16.24 -31.56 -1.41
N PHE A 20 16.16 -31.38 -2.71
CA PHE A 20 15.42 -32.28 -3.60
C PHE A 20 16.30 -32.96 -4.65
N GLY A 21 17.33 -32.29 -5.16
CA GLY A 21 18.09 -32.74 -6.32
C GLY A 21 19.35 -33.57 -5.98
N VAL A 22 19.88 -33.48 -4.76
CA VAL A 22 21.05 -34.25 -4.37
C VAL A 22 20.68 -35.65 -3.86
N ASP A 23 21.63 -36.60 -3.94
CA ASP A 23 21.40 -37.97 -3.49
C ASP A 23 22.19 -38.27 -2.20
N ASP A 24 21.67 -37.73 -1.08
CA ASP A 24 22.21 -37.95 0.26
C ASP A 24 21.11 -38.24 1.27
N LEU A 25 21.50 -38.58 2.50
CA LEU A 25 20.60 -38.93 3.59
C LEU A 25 19.67 -37.74 3.98
N ARG A 26 20.16 -36.51 3.89
CA ARG A 26 19.35 -35.30 4.21
C ARG A 26 18.28 -35.08 3.17
N ALA A 27 18.65 -35.11 1.90
CA ALA A 27 17.70 -34.98 0.79
C ALA A 27 16.67 -36.13 0.79
N PHE A 28 17.07 -37.36 1.12
CA PHE A 28 16.13 -38.46 1.37
C PHE A 28 15.10 -38.07 2.45
N GLY A 29 15.56 -37.51 3.57
CA GLY A 29 14.69 -37.02 4.63
C GLY A 29 13.71 -35.94 4.13
N HIS A 30 14.19 -34.98 3.36
CA HIS A 30 13.36 -33.90 2.80
C HIS A 30 12.33 -34.46 1.82
N ARG A 31 12.74 -35.25 0.83
CA ARG A 31 11.84 -35.86 -0.17
C ARG A 31 10.78 -36.73 0.50
N SER A 32 11.18 -37.59 1.44
CA SER A 32 10.22 -38.46 2.14
C SER A 32 9.18 -37.68 2.96
N ARG A 33 9.54 -36.54 3.56
CA ARG A 33 8.60 -35.69 4.30
C ARG A 33 7.72 -34.88 3.34
N THR A 34 8.21 -34.50 2.19
CA THR A 34 7.42 -33.88 1.15
C THR A 34 6.40 -34.86 0.58
N MET A 35 6.78 -36.12 0.37
CA MET A 35 5.84 -37.19 0.00
C MET A 35 4.77 -37.45 1.07
N GLN A 36 5.10 -37.30 2.36
CA GLN A 36 4.14 -37.41 3.46
C GLN A 36 3.03 -36.34 3.36
N MET A 37 3.30 -35.19 2.73
CA MET A 37 2.32 -34.11 2.48
C MET A 37 1.47 -34.36 1.22
N GLY A 38 1.67 -35.48 0.52
CA GLY A 38 0.89 -35.86 -0.66
C GLY A 38 1.50 -35.45 -2.01
N TYR A 39 2.75 -34.98 -2.00
CA TYR A 39 3.49 -34.66 -3.25
C TYR A 39 4.34 -35.87 -3.69
N ASP A 40 4.76 -35.89 -4.94
CA ASP A 40 5.72 -36.87 -5.45
C ASP A 40 6.88 -36.21 -6.21
N ALA A 41 7.80 -37.03 -6.72
CA ALA A 41 8.99 -36.50 -7.40
C ALA A 41 8.63 -35.65 -8.64
N ALA A 42 7.54 -35.92 -9.33
CA ALA A 42 7.10 -35.14 -10.48
C ALA A 42 6.69 -33.70 -10.10
N ASP A 43 6.40 -33.44 -8.82
CA ASP A 43 6.04 -32.09 -8.36
C ASP A 43 7.24 -31.16 -8.26
N TRP A 44 8.41 -31.65 -7.83
CA TRP A 44 9.60 -30.82 -7.59
C TRP A 44 10.80 -31.10 -8.51
N ASP A 45 10.90 -32.27 -9.13
CA ASP A 45 12.09 -32.63 -9.90
C ASP A 45 12.29 -31.72 -11.11
N GLY A 46 13.46 -31.12 -11.19
CA GLY A 46 13.80 -30.17 -12.26
C GLY A 46 13.06 -28.82 -12.20
N LYS A 47 12.37 -28.49 -11.08
CA LYS A 47 11.53 -27.28 -10.95
C LYS A 47 12.00 -26.35 -9.86
N PRO A 48 11.89 -25.02 -10.03
CA PRO A 48 12.08 -24.08 -8.94
C PRO A 48 10.96 -24.18 -7.92
N VAL A 49 11.29 -24.07 -6.64
CA VAL A 49 10.33 -23.99 -5.54
C VAL A 49 9.92 -22.54 -5.33
N ILE A 50 8.64 -22.27 -5.50
CA ILE A 50 8.08 -20.92 -5.37
C ILE A 50 7.32 -20.80 -4.05
N GLY A 51 7.85 -19.99 -3.13
CA GLY A 51 7.16 -19.66 -1.89
C GLY A 51 6.05 -18.64 -2.14
N ILE A 52 4.86 -18.87 -1.57
CA ILE A 52 3.77 -17.91 -1.60
C ILE A 52 3.55 -17.43 -0.16
N VAL A 53 4.09 -16.25 0.16
CA VAL A 53 3.91 -15.63 1.48
C VAL A 53 2.52 -15.02 1.51
N ASN A 54 1.59 -15.68 2.19
CA ASN A 54 0.17 -15.36 2.17
C ASN A 54 -0.29 -14.78 3.51
N THR A 55 -0.73 -13.52 3.50
CA THR A 55 -1.28 -12.83 4.67
C THR A 55 -2.81 -12.98 4.79
N TRP A 56 -3.36 -14.09 4.31
CA TRP A 56 -4.77 -14.41 4.47
C TRP A 56 -5.16 -14.55 5.94
N SER A 57 -6.36 -14.08 6.28
CA SER A 57 -7.00 -14.37 7.57
C SER A 57 -8.50 -14.03 7.50
N ASP A 58 -9.33 -14.76 8.27
CA ASP A 58 -10.75 -14.44 8.45
C ASP A 58 -10.98 -13.10 9.16
N ILE A 59 -9.99 -12.61 9.93
CA ILE A 59 -10.06 -11.32 10.65
C ILE A 59 -9.59 -10.12 9.82
N ASN A 60 -9.17 -10.34 8.57
CA ASN A 60 -8.68 -9.26 7.72
C ASN A 60 -9.53 -9.12 6.46
N GLN A 61 -10.45 -8.18 6.46
CA GLN A 61 -11.34 -7.89 5.35
C GLN A 61 -10.62 -7.51 4.05
N CYS A 62 -9.39 -7.00 4.16
CA CYS A 62 -8.56 -6.71 2.97
C CYS A 62 -8.05 -7.99 2.31
N HIS A 63 -7.87 -9.09 3.05
CA HIS A 63 -7.19 -10.30 2.62
C HIS A 63 -8.03 -11.58 2.66
N VAL A 64 -9.28 -11.52 3.12
CA VAL A 64 -10.13 -12.72 3.27
C VAL A 64 -10.25 -13.53 1.96
N HIS A 65 -10.23 -12.87 0.82
CA HIS A 65 -10.28 -13.51 -0.50
C HIS A 65 -8.96 -14.17 -0.93
N PHE A 66 -7.87 -13.95 -0.23
CA PHE A 66 -6.59 -14.61 -0.52
C PHE A 66 -6.64 -16.13 -0.30
N LYS A 67 -7.58 -16.62 0.51
CA LYS A 67 -7.88 -18.04 0.64
C LYS A 67 -8.18 -18.72 -0.70
N GLU A 68 -8.86 -18.00 -1.60
CA GLU A 68 -9.18 -18.49 -2.95
C GLU A 68 -8.13 -18.03 -3.98
N ARG A 69 -7.63 -16.82 -3.84
CA ARG A 69 -6.67 -16.25 -4.81
C ARG A 69 -5.33 -16.98 -4.83
N VAL A 70 -4.90 -17.54 -3.70
CA VAL A 70 -3.69 -18.36 -3.63
C VAL A 70 -3.75 -19.55 -4.58
N GLU A 71 -4.93 -20.16 -4.76
CA GLU A 71 -5.10 -21.28 -5.70
C GLU A 71 -4.95 -20.84 -7.17
N ASN A 72 -5.31 -19.58 -7.48
CA ASN A 72 -5.05 -19.02 -8.81
C ASN A 72 -3.56 -18.73 -9.04
N VAL A 73 -2.84 -18.30 -8.01
CA VAL A 73 -1.37 -18.15 -8.05
C VAL A 73 -0.71 -19.50 -8.24
N LYS A 74 -1.07 -20.52 -7.43
CA LYS A 74 -0.58 -21.91 -7.55
C LYS A 74 -0.82 -22.46 -8.95
N ARG A 75 -2.01 -22.24 -9.51
CA ARG A 75 -2.34 -22.64 -10.90
C ARG A 75 -1.35 -22.05 -11.90
N GLY A 76 -1.02 -20.76 -11.78
CA GLY A 76 -0.06 -20.10 -12.66
C GLY A 76 1.35 -20.70 -12.54
N ILE A 77 1.79 -20.97 -11.31
CA ILE A 77 3.10 -21.57 -11.01
C ILE A 77 3.19 -22.98 -11.60
N LEU A 78 2.19 -23.83 -11.36
CA LEU A 78 2.14 -25.20 -11.88
C LEU A 78 2.15 -25.23 -13.42
N GLN A 79 1.36 -24.36 -14.07
CA GLN A 79 1.30 -24.26 -15.53
C GLN A 79 2.65 -23.85 -16.16
N SER A 80 3.49 -23.15 -15.40
CA SER A 80 4.81 -22.69 -15.85
C SER A 80 5.97 -23.58 -15.40
N GLY A 81 5.65 -24.75 -14.77
CA GLY A 81 6.64 -25.71 -14.36
C GLY A 81 7.40 -25.32 -13.08
N GLY A 82 6.75 -24.64 -12.16
CA GLY A 82 7.26 -24.39 -10.80
C GLY A 82 6.55 -25.28 -9.77
N PHE A 83 7.15 -25.40 -8.59
CA PHE A 83 6.56 -26.10 -7.43
C PHE A 83 6.10 -25.08 -6.38
N PRO A 84 4.78 -24.84 -6.22
CA PRO A 84 4.25 -23.86 -5.29
C PRO A 84 4.18 -24.38 -3.85
N ILE A 85 4.70 -23.61 -2.90
CA ILE A 85 4.58 -23.85 -1.46
C ILE A 85 4.00 -22.60 -0.80
N GLU A 86 2.82 -22.75 -0.19
CA GLU A 86 2.19 -21.66 0.55
C GLU A 86 2.78 -21.56 1.97
N LEU A 87 3.14 -20.32 2.34
CA LEU A 87 3.72 -19.96 3.63
C LEU A 87 2.80 -18.93 4.30
N PRO A 88 2.01 -19.33 5.30
CA PRO A 88 1.17 -18.37 6.05
C PRO A 88 2.05 -17.35 6.77
N ALA A 89 1.64 -16.08 6.72
CA ALA A 89 2.29 -14.99 7.44
C ALA A 89 1.27 -14.17 8.22
N ILE A 90 1.73 -13.40 9.20
CA ILE A 90 0.87 -12.57 10.03
C ILE A 90 0.00 -11.63 9.20
N SER A 91 -1.28 -11.60 9.50
CA SER A 91 -2.28 -10.77 8.80
C SER A 91 -2.61 -9.53 9.63
N LEU A 92 -2.28 -8.36 9.10
CA LEU A 92 -2.43 -7.08 9.79
C LEU A 92 -3.59 -6.29 9.19
N SER A 93 -4.76 -6.36 9.83
CA SER A 93 -5.94 -5.58 9.48
C SER A 93 -5.89 -4.21 10.18
N GLU A 94 -5.77 -3.12 9.44
CA GLU A 94 -5.65 -1.76 10.00
C GLU A 94 -6.79 -1.39 10.95
N PRO A 95 -8.07 -1.63 10.61
CA PRO A 95 -9.17 -1.25 11.51
C PRO A 95 -9.32 -2.15 12.74
N ILE A 96 -8.80 -3.37 12.74
CA ILE A 96 -9.06 -4.37 13.78
C ILE A 96 -7.89 -4.52 14.75
N VAL A 97 -6.66 -4.50 14.26
CA VAL A 97 -5.46 -4.65 15.11
C VAL A 97 -5.27 -3.44 16.01
N LYS A 98 -5.10 -3.68 17.31
CA LYS A 98 -4.87 -2.63 18.31
C LYS A 98 -3.54 -2.86 19.03
N PRO A 99 -2.90 -1.80 19.51
CA PRO A 99 -3.27 -0.38 19.39
C PRO A 99 -3.02 0.19 17.99
N SER A 100 -2.12 -0.39 17.20
CA SER A 100 -1.81 -0.01 15.82
C SER A 100 -1.09 -1.14 15.10
N THR A 101 -1.40 -1.35 13.81
CA THR A 101 -0.69 -2.28 12.93
C THR A 101 0.77 -1.90 12.72
N MET A 102 1.14 -0.65 12.94
CA MET A 102 2.52 -0.17 12.80
C MET A 102 3.49 -0.90 13.71
N MET A 103 3.06 -1.28 14.91
CA MET A 103 3.90 -2.07 15.85
C MET A 103 4.31 -3.42 15.25
N TYR A 104 3.47 -3.99 14.39
CA TYR A 104 3.64 -5.34 13.84
C TYR A 104 4.25 -5.34 12.43
N ARG A 105 4.40 -4.19 11.77
CA ARG A 105 5.00 -4.11 10.43
C ARG A 105 6.38 -4.74 10.36
N ASN A 106 7.24 -4.48 11.35
CA ASN A 106 8.58 -5.05 11.40
C ASN A 106 8.59 -6.54 11.76
N PHE A 107 7.62 -7.00 12.57
CA PHE A 107 7.45 -8.44 12.82
C PHE A 107 7.12 -9.17 11.51
N LEU A 108 6.19 -8.66 10.72
CA LEU A 108 5.88 -9.22 9.40
C LEU A 108 7.11 -9.19 8.47
N ALA A 109 7.92 -8.12 8.50
CA ALA A 109 9.14 -8.06 7.70
C ALA A 109 10.16 -9.13 8.12
N MET A 110 10.38 -9.30 9.42
CA MET A 110 11.25 -10.33 9.97
C MET A 110 10.72 -11.74 9.67
N GLU A 111 9.43 -11.98 9.88
CA GLU A 111 8.78 -13.25 9.57
C GLU A 111 8.92 -13.59 8.07
N THR A 112 8.64 -12.65 7.18
CA THR A 112 8.79 -12.85 5.73
C THR A 112 10.22 -13.22 5.36
N GLU A 113 11.22 -12.50 5.89
CA GLU A 113 12.64 -12.81 5.66
C GLU A 113 12.98 -14.22 6.13
N GLU A 114 12.56 -14.60 7.34
CA GLU A 114 12.91 -15.89 7.93
C GLU A 114 12.12 -17.06 7.32
N LEU A 115 10.86 -16.87 6.93
CA LEU A 115 10.12 -17.87 6.16
C LEU A 115 10.85 -18.20 4.84
N LEU A 116 11.31 -17.18 4.12
CA LEU A 116 12.03 -17.36 2.86
C LEU A 116 13.43 -17.92 3.07
N ARG A 117 14.10 -17.57 4.20
CA ARG A 117 15.45 -18.02 4.52
C ARG A 117 15.49 -19.48 4.96
N SER A 118 14.57 -19.88 5.83
CA SER A 118 14.55 -21.18 6.48
C SER A 118 14.03 -22.31 5.58
N HIS A 119 13.25 -22.01 4.56
CA HIS A 119 12.68 -23.00 3.65
C HIS A 119 13.42 -23.07 2.30
N PRO A 120 13.26 -24.17 1.54
CA PRO A 120 13.92 -24.37 0.25
C PRO A 120 13.30 -23.55 -0.88
N ILE A 121 13.18 -22.23 -0.69
CA ILE A 121 12.51 -21.32 -1.61
C ILE A 121 13.52 -20.70 -2.58
N ASP A 122 13.20 -20.71 -3.88
CA ASP A 122 14.03 -20.16 -4.96
C ASP A 122 13.53 -18.78 -5.42
N ALA A 123 12.23 -18.56 -5.33
CA ALA A 123 11.57 -17.28 -5.64
C ALA A 123 10.26 -17.16 -4.86
N CYS A 124 9.71 -15.96 -4.72
CA CYS A 124 8.51 -15.79 -3.92
C CYS A 124 7.47 -14.86 -4.53
N VAL A 125 6.20 -15.20 -4.27
CA VAL A 125 5.04 -14.33 -4.42
C VAL A 125 4.66 -13.80 -3.04
N LEU A 126 4.51 -12.49 -2.92
CA LEU A 126 4.03 -11.82 -1.71
C LEU A 126 2.55 -11.46 -1.91
N MET A 127 1.67 -11.96 -1.07
CA MET A 127 0.24 -11.64 -1.10
C MET A 127 -0.12 -10.70 0.04
N GLY A 128 -0.40 -9.45 -0.27
CA GLY A 128 -0.71 -8.40 0.70
C GLY A 128 -1.48 -7.24 0.09
N GLY A 129 -1.83 -6.22 0.87
CA GLY A 129 -2.56 -5.07 0.34
C GLY A 129 -3.27 -4.22 1.39
N CYS A 130 -3.12 -4.52 2.69
CA CYS A 130 -3.48 -3.61 3.76
C CYS A 130 -2.31 -2.66 4.07
N ASP A 131 -2.56 -1.61 4.82
CA ASP A 131 -1.67 -0.47 5.04
C ASP A 131 -0.22 -0.86 5.38
N LYS A 132 -0.03 -1.82 6.29
CA LYS A 132 1.29 -2.22 6.79
C LYS A 132 1.76 -3.56 6.23
N THR A 133 0.86 -4.36 5.64
CA THR A 133 1.26 -5.64 5.04
C THR A 133 2.10 -5.44 3.78
N THR A 134 1.73 -4.49 2.92
CA THR A 134 2.51 -4.18 1.72
C THR A 134 3.95 -3.81 2.04
N PRO A 135 4.25 -2.79 2.87
CA PRO A 135 5.64 -2.45 3.20
C PRO A 135 6.34 -3.54 4.02
N GLY A 136 5.65 -4.23 4.92
CA GLY A 136 6.25 -5.31 5.72
C GLY A 136 6.76 -6.46 4.86
N LEU A 137 5.93 -6.96 3.95
CA LEU A 137 6.29 -8.02 3.02
C LEU A 137 7.46 -7.62 2.10
N LEU A 138 7.41 -6.42 1.50
CA LEU A 138 8.48 -5.91 0.65
C LEU A 138 9.80 -5.79 1.40
N MET A 139 9.79 -5.23 2.61
CA MET A 139 10.99 -5.11 3.45
C MET A 139 11.64 -6.48 3.73
N GLY A 140 10.85 -7.50 4.07
CA GLY A 140 11.35 -8.85 4.34
C GLY A 140 11.92 -9.52 3.10
N ALA A 141 11.23 -9.43 1.97
CA ALA A 141 11.68 -10.03 0.71
C ALA A 141 12.93 -9.34 0.15
N ILE A 142 13.04 -8.00 0.27
CA ILE A 142 14.24 -7.25 -0.10
C ILE A 142 15.45 -7.71 0.72
N SER A 143 15.28 -7.90 2.03
CA SER A 143 16.36 -8.41 2.89
C SER A 143 16.80 -9.82 2.50
N MET A 144 15.88 -10.68 2.09
CA MET A 144 16.21 -12.03 1.65
C MET A 144 16.85 -12.05 0.26
N GLY A 145 16.48 -11.14 -0.65
CA GLY A 145 17.10 -10.98 -1.95
C GLY A 145 16.83 -12.09 -2.96
N LEU A 146 15.73 -12.83 -2.84
CA LEU A 146 15.25 -13.79 -3.85
C LEU A 146 14.44 -13.08 -4.95
N PRO A 147 14.31 -13.66 -6.16
CA PRO A 147 13.32 -13.21 -7.12
C PRO A 147 11.95 -13.07 -6.47
N THR A 148 11.35 -11.89 -6.57
CA THR A 148 10.15 -11.52 -5.81
C THR A 148 9.15 -10.78 -6.67
N ILE A 149 7.87 -11.18 -6.60
CA ILE A 149 6.74 -10.47 -7.18
C ILE A 149 5.66 -10.26 -6.14
N PHE A 150 5.00 -9.10 -6.17
CA PHE A 150 3.93 -8.75 -5.25
C PHE A 150 2.56 -8.89 -5.94
N PHE A 151 1.62 -9.57 -5.28
CA PHE A 151 0.23 -9.68 -5.68
C PHE A 151 -0.64 -8.85 -4.72
N PRO A 152 -1.19 -7.70 -5.19
CA PRO A 152 -1.98 -6.80 -4.35
C PRO A 152 -3.37 -7.34 -4.06
N ALA A 153 -3.95 -6.96 -2.91
CA ALA A 153 -5.33 -7.33 -2.55
C ALA A 153 -6.40 -6.68 -3.45
N GLY A 154 -6.08 -5.54 -4.03
CA GLY A 154 -7.04 -4.75 -4.80
C GLY A 154 -8.05 -3.98 -3.93
N PRO A 155 -8.59 -2.86 -4.41
CA PRO A 155 -9.61 -2.11 -3.71
C PRO A 155 -10.96 -2.84 -3.67
N MET A 156 -11.72 -2.63 -2.59
CA MET A 156 -13.12 -3.06 -2.54
C MET A 156 -13.99 -2.20 -3.46
N LEU A 157 -15.20 -2.68 -3.77
CA LEU A 157 -16.20 -1.94 -4.52
C LEU A 157 -16.63 -0.67 -3.75
N ARG A 158 -17.00 0.37 -4.47
CA ARG A 158 -17.54 1.60 -3.87
C ARG A 158 -18.76 1.31 -3.02
N GLY A 159 -18.84 1.95 -1.85
CA GLY A 159 -20.01 1.89 -0.98
C GLY A 159 -21.21 2.62 -1.58
N ASN A 160 -22.39 2.38 -1.00
CA ASN A 160 -23.61 3.08 -1.38
C ASN A 160 -24.53 3.25 -0.17
N TRP A 161 -25.09 4.45 -0.02
CA TRP A 161 -26.16 4.73 0.93
C TRP A 161 -27.22 5.61 0.26
N LYS A 162 -28.45 5.12 0.18
CA LYS A 162 -29.60 5.83 -0.42
C LYS A 162 -29.28 6.41 -1.81
N GLY A 163 -28.58 5.63 -2.65
CA GLY A 163 -28.18 6.03 -4.00
C GLY A 163 -26.92 6.91 -4.08
N ARG A 164 -26.30 7.25 -2.94
CA ARG A 164 -25.08 8.06 -2.89
C ARG A 164 -23.85 7.17 -2.74
N PRO A 165 -22.79 7.35 -3.55
CA PRO A 165 -21.56 6.60 -3.39
C PRO A 165 -20.86 6.96 -2.07
N LEU A 166 -20.43 5.94 -1.32
CA LEU A 166 -19.66 6.08 -0.09
C LEU A 166 -18.20 5.66 -0.32
N GLY A 167 -17.27 6.45 0.23
CA GLY A 167 -15.86 6.13 0.31
C GLY A 167 -15.43 5.86 1.75
N SER A 168 -14.74 4.74 1.99
CA SER A 168 -14.17 4.43 3.30
C SER A 168 -13.24 5.53 3.78
N GLY A 169 -13.25 5.83 5.07
CA GLY A 169 -12.45 6.88 5.69
C GLY A 169 -13.02 8.28 5.47
N SER A 170 -13.21 8.74 4.25
CA SER A 170 -13.70 10.09 3.99
C SER A 170 -15.16 10.31 4.44
N ASP A 171 -16.04 9.36 4.10
CA ASP A 171 -17.46 9.49 4.42
C ASP A 171 -17.79 9.04 5.84
N SER A 172 -17.01 8.13 6.43
CA SER A 172 -17.17 7.73 7.83
C SER A 172 -17.09 8.95 8.78
N TRP A 173 -16.08 9.82 8.58
CA TRP A 173 -15.91 11.02 9.37
C TRP A 173 -17.03 12.02 9.14
N LYS A 174 -17.43 12.22 7.90
CA LYS A 174 -18.53 13.12 7.56
C LYS A 174 -19.84 12.71 8.25
N TYR A 175 -20.23 11.44 8.10
CA TYR A 175 -21.48 10.95 8.70
C TYR A 175 -21.39 10.80 10.21
N TRP A 176 -20.20 10.58 10.77
CA TRP A 176 -19.99 10.66 12.21
C TRP A 176 -20.26 12.07 12.74
N ASP A 177 -19.77 13.10 12.05
CA ASP A 177 -20.08 14.49 12.40
C ASP A 177 -21.57 14.81 12.23
N ASP A 178 -22.20 14.35 11.15
CA ASP A 178 -23.63 14.54 10.91
C ASP A 178 -24.48 13.86 12.02
N LEU A 179 -24.05 12.69 12.53
CA LEU A 179 -24.67 12.04 13.68
C LEU A 179 -24.51 12.86 14.97
N ARG A 180 -23.31 13.35 15.27
CA ARG A 180 -23.02 14.19 16.46
C ARG A 180 -23.76 15.52 16.45
N GLU A 181 -24.11 16.02 15.27
CA GLU A 181 -24.96 17.21 15.09
C GLU A 181 -26.46 16.93 15.16
N GLY A 182 -26.86 15.67 15.12
CA GLY A 182 -28.27 15.25 15.04
C GLY A 182 -28.89 15.44 13.65
N LYS A 183 -28.08 15.54 12.57
CA LYS A 183 -28.56 15.65 11.19
C LYS A 183 -29.02 14.33 10.61
N ILE A 184 -28.48 13.22 11.13
CA ILE A 184 -28.90 11.86 10.82
C ILE A 184 -29.23 11.13 12.10
N THR A 185 -30.06 10.08 11.98
CA THR A 185 -30.45 9.22 13.10
C THR A 185 -29.42 8.09 13.33
N GLN A 186 -29.57 7.39 14.46
CA GLN A 186 -28.79 6.18 14.72
C GLN A 186 -29.07 5.08 13.69
N ASP A 187 -30.32 4.98 13.21
CA ASP A 187 -30.69 4.01 12.16
C ASP A 187 -30.00 4.37 10.83
N ASP A 188 -29.97 5.66 10.45
CA ASP A 188 -29.22 6.12 9.27
C ASP A 188 -27.74 5.77 9.39
N TRP A 189 -27.16 5.93 10.58
CA TRP A 189 -25.76 5.58 10.84
C TRP A 189 -25.50 4.09 10.64
N THR A 190 -26.40 3.22 11.12
CA THR A 190 -26.32 1.76 10.91
C THR A 190 -26.42 1.40 9.41
N GLU A 191 -27.34 2.07 8.66
CA GLU A 191 -27.41 1.90 7.21
C GLU A 191 -26.11 2.32 6.49
N VAL A 192 -25.44 3.39 6.95
CA VAL A 192 -24.14 3.81 6.42
C VAL A 192 -23.07 2.75 6.72
N GLU A 193 -23.03 2.18 7.92
CA GLU A 193 -22.12 1.08 8.29
C GLU A 193 -22.28 -0.12 7.36
N GLU A 194 -23.51 -0.55 7.11
CA GLU A 194 -23.80 -1.67 6.19
C GLU A 194 -23.45 -1.35 4.75
N GLY A 195 -23.66 -0.10 4.33
CA GLY A 195 -23.49 0.34 2.96
C GLY A 195 -22.05 0.68 2.55
N ILE A 196 -21.15 0.96 3.50
CA ILE A 196 -19.81 1.49 3.18
C ILE A 196 -18.83 0.41 2.71
N ALA A 197 -18.93 -0.82 3.21
CA ALA A 197 -18.01 -1.91 2.91
C ALA A 197 -18.74 -3.07 2.23
N ARG A 198 -18.89 -3.00 0.89
CA ARG A 198 -19.73 -3.90 0.10
C ARG A 198 -19.05 -5.16 -0.40
N SER A 199 -17.74 -5.25 -0.30
CA SER A 199 -16.96 -6.40 -0.75
C SER A 199 -15.66 -6.51 0.05
N PHE A 200 -14.98 -7.64 -0.08
CA PHE A 200 -13.60 -7.75 0.34
C PHE A 200 -12.68 -6.83 -0.50
N GLY A 201 -11.46 -6.65 -0.03
CA GLY A 201 -10.45 -5.76 -0.62
C GLY A 201 -10.06 -4.63 0.34
N HIS A 202 -9.03 -3.88 -0.01
CA HIS A 202 -8.62 -2.72 0.79
C HIS A 202 -9.54 -1.51 0.55
N CYS A 203 -9.34 -0.42 1.30
CA CYS A 203 -10.15 0.79 1.16
C CYS A 203 -10.26 1.26 -0.30
N MET A 204 -11.47 1.68 -0.71
CA MET A 204 -11.77 2.16 -2.07
C MET A 204 -11.42 3.65 -2.28
N THR A 205 -10.83 4.30 -1.28
CA THR A 205 -10.28 5.66 -1.39
C THR A 205 -8.76 5.63 -1.59
N MET A 206 -8.14 6.74 -1.98
CA MET A 206 -6.68 6.88 -2.03
C MET A 206 -6.12 7.09 -0.61
N GLY A 207 -6.30 6.06 0.24
CA GLY A 207 -5.70 5.93 1.56
C GLY A 207 -4.34 5.23 1.48
N THR A 208 -3.86 4.74 2.63
CA THR A 208 -2.53 4.12 2.73
C THR A 208 -2.42 2.82 1.94
N ALA A 209 -3.44 1.96 1.98
CA ALA A 209 -3.44 0.69 1.24
C ALA A 209 -3.32 0.91 -0.26
N SER A 210 -4.19 1.76 -0.86
CA SER A 210 -4.14 2.09 -2.29
C SER A 210 -2.82 2.77 -2.67
N THR A 211 -2.33 3.67 -1.83
CA THR A 211 -1.03 4.33 -2.03
C THR A 211 0.11 3.31 -2.05
N MET A 212 0.19 2.42 -1.06
CA MET A 212 1.31 1.48 -0.96
C MET A 212 1.28 0.39 -2.02
N THR A 213 0.12 -0.07 -2.47
CA THR A 213 0.03 -1.01 -3.60
C THR A 213 0.44 -0.34 -4.91
N SER A 214 0.07 0.92 -5.13
CA SER A 214 0.51 1.71 -6.29
C SER A 214 2.01 1.99 -6.25
N ILE A 215 2.57 2.28 -5.07
CA ILE A 215 4.02 2.41 -4.87
C ILE A 215 4.73 1.08 -5.16
N ALA A 216 4.21 -0.05 -4.71
CA ALA A 216 4.78 -1.37 -4.99
C ALA A 216 4.82 -1.66 -6.51
N GLU A 217 3.80 -1.26 -7.26
CA GLU A 217 3.80 -1.36 -8.73
C GLU A 217 4.83 -0.41 -9.36
N THR A 218 4.88 0.84 -8.92
CA THR A 218 5.81 1.83 -9.48
C THR A 218 7.28 1.52 -9.12
N LEU A 219 7.54 0.91 -7.96
CA LEU A 219 8.84 0.34 -7.61
C LEU A 219 9.22 -0.87 -8.49
N GLY A 220 8.28 -1.41 -9.25
CA GLY A 220 8.50 -2.51 -10.18
C GLY A 220 8.15 -3.90 -9.64
N PHE A 221 7.47 -4.06 -8.50
CA PHE A 221 7.17 -5.37 -7.90
C PHE A 221 5.82 -5.97 -8.29
N VAL A 222 4.92 -5.23 -8.92
CA VAL A 222 3.60 -5.69 -9.36
C VAL A 222 3.54 -5.74 -10.88
N LEU A 223 2.80 -6.68 -11.45
CA LEU A 223 2.52 -6.68 -12.88
C LEU A 223 1.78 -5.40 -13.29
N PRO A 224 2.10 -4.83 -14.46
CA PRO A 224 1.58 -3.53 -14.87
C PRO A 224 0.04 -3.43 -14.84
N GLY A 225 -0.47 -2.43 -14.11
CA GLY A 225 -1.90 -2.17 -13.89
C GLY A 225 -2.53 -2.97 -12.74
N GLY A 226 -1.76 -3.87 -12.12
CA GLY A 226 -2.26 -4.77 -11.08
C GLY A 226 -2.74 -4.08 -9.80
N ALA A 227 -2.10 -2.98 -9.40
CA ALA A 227 -2.44 -2.26 -8.17
C ALA A 227 -3.83 -1.62 -8.20
N SER A 228 -4.39 -1.36 -9.38
CA SER A 228 -5.69 -0.70 -9.53
C SER A 228 -6.87 -1.65 -9.66
N VAL A 229 -6.64 -2.95 -9.91
CA VAL A 229 -7.70 -3.92 -10.19
C VAL A 229 -8.55 -4.16 -8.94
N PRO A 230 -9.88 -3.93 -8.98
CA PRO A 230 -10.74 -4.22 -7.84
C PRO A 230 -10.69 -5.69 -7.43
N ALA A 231 -10.68 -5.95 -6.12
CA ALA A 231 -10.56 -7.30 -5.56
C ALA A 231 -11.60 -8.32 -6.08
N PRO A 232 -12.88 -7.94 -6.25
CA PRO A 232 -13.90 -8.87 -6.78
C PRO A 232 -13.92 -8.98 -8.32
N ASP A 233 -13.14 -8.18 -9.04
CA ASP A 233 -13.10 -8.22 -10.51
C ASP A 233 -12.48 -9.52 -11.02
N ALA A 234 -12.99 -10.06 -12.15
CA ALA A 234 -12.41 -11.22 -12.81
C ALA A 234 -10.97 -11.00 -13.30
N ASN A 235 -10.59 -9.74 -13.58
CA ASN A 235 -9.21 -9.36 -13.89
C ASN A 235 -8.27 -9.65 -12.71
N HIS A 236 -8.74 -9.51 -11.47
CA HIS A 236 -7.95 -9.83 -10.29
C HIS A 236 -7.60 -11.32 -10.21
N THR A 237 -8.53 -12.21 -10.60
CA THR A 237 -8.29 -13.66 -10.71
C THR A 237 -7.28 -13.97 -11.82
N ARG A 238 -7.38 -13.28 -12.97
CA ARG A 238 -6.42 -13.41 -14.08
C ARG A 238 -5.03 -12.93 -13.67
N LEU A 239 -4.95 -11.79 -12.98
CA LEU A 239 -3.71 -11.22 -12.45
C LEU A 239 -3.01 -12.21 -11.50
N ALA A 240 -3.74 -12.88 -10.61
CA ALA A 240 -3.18 -13.91 -9.72
C ALA A 240 -2.50 -15.04 -10.50
N THR A 241 -3.16 -15.54 -11.56
CA THR A 241 -2.58 -16.60 -12.41
C THR A 241 -1.38 -16.09 -13.20
N GLN A 242 -1.43 -14.86 -13.72
CA GLN A 242 -0.31 -14.23 -14.44
C GLN A 242 0.89 -14.02 -13.51
N THR A 243 0.64 -13.57 -12.28
CA THR A 243 1.67 -13.43 -11.23
C THR A 243 2.38 -14.76 -10.97
N GLY A 244 1.59 -15.84 -10.85
CA GLY A 244 2.14 -17.19 -10.68
C GLY A 244 2.99 -17.67 -11.86
N ARG A 245 2.60 -17.35 -13.10
CA ARG A 245 3.41 -17.66 -14.28
C ARG A 245 4.72 -16.87 -14.29
N ARG A 246 4.61 -15.57 -14.05
CA ARG A 246 5.76 -14.66 -14.14
C ARG A 246 6.85 -14.97 -13.11
N ILE A 247 6.50 -15.33 -11.87
CA ILE A 247 7.49 -15.63 -10.83
C ILE A 247 8.36 -16.85 -11.19
N VAL A 248 7.81 -17.84 -11.91
CA VAL A 248 8.60 -18.99 -12.37
C VAL A 248 9.64 -18.56 -13.41
N GLU A 249 9.27 -17.68 -14.35
CA GLU A 249 10.21 -17.10 -15.31
C GLU A 249 11.31 -16.28 -14.60
N MET A 250 10.92 -15.48 -13.58
CA MET A 250 11.86 -14.71 -12.78
C MET A 250 12.82 -15.60 -11.99
N ALA A 251 12.37 -16.76 -11.49
CA ALA A 251 13.24 -17.73 -10.84
C ALA A 251 14.33 -18.24 -11.78
N TRP A 252 13.96 -18.60 -13.00
CA TRP A 252 14.91 -19.06 -14.01
C TRP A 252 15.87 -17.97 -14.51
N SER A 253 15.42 -16.73 -14.64
CA SER A 253 16.23 -15.57 -15.06
C SER A 253 16.99 -14.92 -13.91
N ASP A 254 16.80 -15.36 -12.68
CA ASP A 254 17.37 -14.81 -11.43
C ASP A 254 17.10 -13.30 -11.24
N LEU A 255 15.94 -12.82 -11.72
CA LEU A 255 15.55 -11.40 -11.61
C LEU A 255 15.16 -11.07 -10.16
N LYS A 256 16.05 -10.37 -9.46
CA LYS A 256 15.98 -10.09 -8.02
C LYS A 256 15.57 -8.65 -7.71
N PRO A 257 15.18 -8.35 -6.45
CA PRO A 257 14.95 -6.97 -6.02
C PRO A 257 16.11 -6.02 -6.30
N ALA A 258 17.36 -6.49 -6.20
CA ALA A 258 18.54 -5.69 -6.49
C ALA A 258 18.69 -5.29 -7.98
N ASP A 259 18.06 -6.01 -8.90
CA ASP A 259 18.05 -5.69 -10.33
C ASP A 259 16.94 -4.69 -10.69
N ILE A 260 15.92 -4.58 -9.84
CA ILE A 260 14.73 -3.73 -10.01
C ILE A 260 14.89 -2.41 -9.27
N LEU A 261 15.37 -2.47 -8.02
CA LEU A 261 15.49 -1.30 -7.16
C LEU A 261 16.72 -0.46 -7.49
N SER A 262 16.50 0.82 -7.65
CA SER A 262 17.51 1.84 -7.84
C SER A 262 17.04 3.16 -7.19
N ARG A 263 17.92 4.13 -7.05
CA ARG A 263 17.52 5.47 -6.63
C ARG A 263 16.38 6.00 -7.51
N GLN A 264 16.46 5.77 -8.81
CA GLN A 264 15.48 6.19 -9.81
C GLN A 264 14.12 5.50 -9.63
N SER A 265 14.08 4.20 -9.24
CA SER A 265 12.81 3.53 -8.96
C SER A 265 12.10 4.13 -7.74
N PHE A 266 12.85 4.58 -6.71
CA PHE A 266 12.27 5.30 -5.58
C PHE A 266 11.80 6.70 -5.95
N GLU A 267 12.51 7.42 -6.80
CA GLU A 267 12.08 8.72 -7.32
C GLU A 267 10.80 8.59 -8.15
N ASN A 268 10.69 7.56 -8.99
CA ASN A 268 9.45 7.22 -9.69
C ASN A 268 8.29 6.95 -8.72
N ALA A 269 8.54 6.17 -7.66
CA ALA A 269 7.53 5.84 -6.66
C ALA A 269 7.05 7.10 -5.91
N ILE A 270 7.94 8.03 -5.60
CA ILE A 270 7.59 9.32 -5.00
C ILE A 270 6.80 10.18 -5.99
N ALA A 271 7.22 10.25 -7.26
CA ALA A 271 6.50 11.00 -8.30
C ALA A 271 5.07 10.48 -8.47
N ALA A 272 4.89 9.16 -8.56
CA ALA A 272 3.58 8.54 -8.60
C ALA A 272 2.75 8.84 -7.35
N ALA A 273 3.37 8.76 -6.16
CA ALA A 273 2.73 9.09 -4.90
C ALA A 273 2.22 10.55 -4.88
N MET A 274 3.01 11.50 -5.37
CA MET A 274 2.61 12.91 -5.48
C MET A 274 1.46 13.09 -6.47
N ALA A 275 1.54 12.47 -7.66
CA ALA A 275 0.51 12.59 -8.69
C ALA A 275 -0.86 12.03 -8.25
N MET A 276 -0.88 10.96 -7.46
CA MET A 276 -2.13 10.39 -6.95
C MET A 276 -2.64 11.04 -5.66
N GLY A 277 -1.90 11.99 -5.07
CA GLY A 277 -2.30 12.60 -3.80
C GLY A 277 -2.27 11.62 -2.63
N CYS A 278 -1.14 11.00 -2.42
CA CYS A 278 -0.93 9.87 -1.51
C CYS A 278 -1.27 10.13 -0.03
N SER A 279 -1.34 9.06 0.74
CA SER A 279 -1.36 9.11 2.21
C SER A 279 -0.01 9.60 2.76
N THR A 280 -0.04 10.36 3.85
CA THR A 280 1.17 10.77 4.60
C THR A 280 1.98 9.57 5.11
N ASN A 281 1.33 8.45 5.38
CA ASN A 281 1.98 7.20 5.81
C ASN A 281 2.99 6.66 4.78
N ALA A 282 2.80 6.97 3.50
CA ALA A 282 3.71 6.55 2.44
C ALA A 282 5.16 6.96 2.71
N ILE A 283 5.38 8.14 3.28
CA ILE A 283 6.73 8.64 3.60
C ILE A 283 7.46 7.67 4.51
N ILE A 284 6.85 7.31 5.65
CA ILE A 284 7.47 6.39 6.62
C ILE A 284 7.77 5.03 5.98
N HIS A 285 6.86 4.55 5.12
CA HIS A 285 7.01 3.24 4.50
C HIS A 285 8.05 3.26 3.38
N VAL A 286 8.06 4.25 2.51
CA VAL A 286 9.04 4.37 1.42
C VAL A 286 10.45 4.58 1.97
N VAL A 287 10.62 5.41 3.00
CA VAL A 287 11.89 5.58 3.71
C VAL A 287 12.38 4.25 4.31
N ALA A 288 11.48 3.49 4.95
CA ALA A 288 11.83 2.20 5.53
C ALA A 288 12.24 1.15 4.48
N ILE A 289 11.50 1.09 3.36
CA ILE A 289 11.82 0.20 2.23
C ILE A 289 13.15 0.61 1.59
N GLY A 290 13.36 1.93 1.35
CA GLY A 290 14.57 2.47 0.77
C GLY A 290 15.81 2.12 1.60
N ARG A 291 15.76 2.37 2.91
CA ARG A 291 16.84 2.02 3.83
C ARG A 291 17.12 0.52 3.89
N ARG A 292 16.08 -0.31 3.83
CA ARG A 292 16.24 -1.77 3.78
C ARG A 292 16.91 -2.22 2.48
N ALA A 293 16.66 -1.50 1.39
CA ALA A 293 17.28 -1.74 0.09
C ALA A 293 18.68 -1.09 -0.06
N GLY A 294 19.16 -0.35 0.96
CA GLY A 294 20.46 0.32 0.95
C GLY A 294 20.46 1.70 0.31
N PHE A 295 19.28 2.31 0.10
CA PHE A 295 19.16 3.68 -0.43
C PHE A 295 18.77 4.67 0.66
N ASP A 296 19.46 5.81 0.68
CA ASP A 296 19.13 6.92 1.58
C ASP A 296 18.02 7.78 0.93
N ILE A 297 16.78 7.45 1.28
CA ILE A 297 15.58 8.18 0.89
C ILE A 297 15.10 8.97 2.12
N GLY A 298 14.85 10.27 1.95
CA GLY A 298 14.49 11.19 3.02
C GLY A 298 13.39 12.18 2.66
N LEU A 299 13.03 13.03 3.61
CA LEU A 299 11.99 14.06 3.42
C LEU A 299 12.31 15.02 2.28
N GLU A 300 13.60 15.31 2.05
CA GLU A 300 14.07 16.17 0.99
C GLU A 300 13.70 15.67 -0.40
N ASP A 301 13.64 14.34 -0.59
CA ASP A 301 13.22 13.74 -1.87
C ASP A 301 11.74 13.98 -2.13
N PHE A 302 10.92 13.82 -1.09
CA PHE A 302 9.49 14.09 -1.19
C PHE A 302 9.21 15.56 -1.44
N GLU A 303 9.94 16.46 -0.79
CA GLU A 303 9.81 17.90 -1.00
C GLU A 303 10.24 18.30 -2.42
N ARG A 304 11.39 17.84 -2.88
CA ARG A 304 11.91 18.15 -4.21
C ARG A 304 10.96 17.70 -5.33
N ILE A 305 10.61 16.40 -5.30
CA ILE A 305 9.75 15.80 -6.33
C ILE A 305 8.32 16.34 -6.23
N GLY A 306 7.81 16.54 -5.00
CA GLY A 306 6.47 17.07 -4.78
C GLY A 306 6.26 18.48 -5.32
N ARG A 307 7.30 19.30 -5.40
CA ARG A 307 7.21 20.63 -6.01
C ARG A 307 7.02 20.60 -7.53
N GLU A 308 7.49 19.54 -8.18
CA GLU A 308 7.52 19.43 -9.64
C GLU A 308 6.33 18.63 -10.18
N VAL A 309 5.78 17.69 -9.37
CA VAL A 309 4.74 16.77 -9.81
C VAL A 309 3.37 17.25 -9.36
N PRO A 310 2.45 17.55 -10.30
CA PRO A 310 1.09 17.96 -9.97
C PRO A 310 0.24 16.77 -9.46
N VAL A 311 -0.78 17.08 -8.65
CA VAL A 311 -1.80 16.10 -8.25
C VAL A 311 -2.85 16.00 -9.35
N ILE A 312 -2.95 14.84 -9.98
CA ILE A 312 -3.85 14.61 -11.12
C ILE A 312 -4.94 13.56 -10.88
N ALA A 313 -4.81 12.72 -9.85
CA ALA A 313 -5.85 11.73 -9.54
C ALA A 313 -6.97 12.36 -8.69
N ASN A 314 -8.15 12.53 -9.31
CA ASN A 314 -9.35 13.11 -8.70
C ASN A 314 -10.11 12.09 -7.86
N ILE A 315 -9.40 11.46 -6.91
CA ILE A 315 -9.93 10.41 -6.05
C ILE A 315 -10.02 10.93 -4.62
N ARG A 316 -11.09 10.57 -3.91
CA ARG A 316 -11.24 10.91 -2.48
C ARG A 316 -10.06 10.35 -1.66
N PRO A 317 -9.49 11.09 -0.72
CA PRO A 317 -9.94 12.40 -0.19
C PRO A 317 -9.42 13.64 -0.95
N ASN A 318 -8.50 13.52 -1.92
CA ASN A 318 -7.95 14.67 -2.64
C ASN A 318 -9.00 15.29 -3.59
N GLY A 319 -9.65 14.44 -4.37
CA GLY A 319 -10.87 14.79 -5.10
C GLY A 319 -12.11 14.64 -4.22
N LYS A 320 -13.26 15.11 -4.72
CA LYS A 320 -14.52 15.07 -3.98
C LYS A 320 -15.50 14.00 -4.47
N THR A 321 -15.26 13.41 -5.65
CA THR A 321 -16.29 12.64 -6.36
C THR A 321 -15.91 11.16 -6.50
N TYR A 322 -14.75 10.87 -7.03
CA TYR A 322 -14.38 9.54 -7.52
C TYR A 322 -13.70 8.66 -6.48
N LEU A 323 -13.71 7.35 -6.73
CA LEU A 323 -13.15 6.29 -5.91
C LEU A 323 -12.21 5.41 -6.75
N MET A 324 -11.57 4.41 -6.13
CA MET A 324 -10.59 3.56 -6.81
C MET A 324 -11.16 2.74 -7.97
N GLU A 325 -12.45 2.37 -7.93
CA GLU A 325 -13.14 1.69 -9.03
C GLU A 325 -13.23 2.61 -10.26
N ASP A 326 -13.57 3.88 -10.06
CA ASP A 326 -13.59 4.89 -11.12
C ASP A 326 -12.18 5.10 -11.70
N PHE A 327 -11.16 5.13 -10.84
CA PHE A 327 -9.76 5.24 -11.25
C PHE A 327 -9.32 4.08 -12.13
N TYR A 328 -9.69 2.86 -11.76
CA TYR A 328 -9.39 1.67 -12.56
C TYR A 328 -9.98 1.77 -13.97
N TYR A 329 -11.25 2.14 -14.08
CA TYR A 329 -11.92 2.29 -15.38
C TYR A 329 -11.43 3.50 -16.19
N ALA A 330 -10.93 4.53 -15.54
CA ALA A 330 -10.33 5.69 -16.19
C ALA A 330 -8.93 5.44 -16.80
N GLY A 331 -8.37 4.23 -16.62
CA GLY A 331 -7.03 3.85 -17.09
C GLY A 331 -6.07 3.42 -15.97
N GLY A 332 -6.46 3.62 -14.72
CA GLY A 332 -5.75 3.17 -13.54
C GLY A 332 -4.35 3.77 -13.39
N LEU A 333 -3.50 3.09 -12.62
CA LEU A 333 -2.14 3.55 -12.39
C LEU A 333 -1.33 3.67 -13.69
N LYS A 334 -1.49 2.75 -14.64
CA LYS A 334 -0.79 2.82 -15.92
C LYS A 334 -1.11 4.10 -16.70
N GLY A 335 -2.39 4.45 -16.80
CA GLY A 335 -2.84 5.68 -17.47
C GLY A 335 -2.31 6.92 -16.76
N MET A 336 -2.32 6.92 -15.41
CA MET A 336 -1.76 8.02 -14.62
C MET A 336 -0.25 8.15 -14.82
N LEU A 337 0.50 7.05 -14.76
CA LEU A 337 1.96 7.05 -15.00
C LEU A 337 2.30 7.53 -16.41
N LYS A 338 1.50 7.17 -17.42
CA LYS A 338 1.68 7.68 -18.78
C LYS A 338 1.51 9.20 -18.83
N ARG A 339 0.56 9.77 -18.09
CA ARG A 339 0.38 11.24 -18.04
C ARG A 339 1.54 11.98 -17.40
N ILE A 340 2.18 11.38 -16.40
CA ILE A 340 3.34 11.98 -15.73
C ILE A 340 4.68 11.46 -16.27
N GLU A 341 4.71 10.82 -17.44
CA GLU A 341 5.91 10.16 -17.99
C GLU A 341 7.14 11.07 -18.00
N GLN A 342 6.96 12.37 -18.25
CA GLN A 342 8.04 13.36 -18.22
C GLN A 342 8.71 13.54 -16.83
N HIS A 343 8.06 13.10 -15.77
CA HIS A 343 8.56 13.12 -14.38
C HIS A 343 9.08 11.74 -13.93
N LEU A 344 9.21 10.77 -14.84
CA LEU A 344 9.64 9.42 -14.55
C LEU A 344 10.97 9.08 -15.22
N HIS A 345 11.75 8.27 -14.54
CA HIS A 345 12.87 7.55 -15.12
C HIS A 345 12.32 6.30 -15.83
N THR A 346 12.12 6.38 -17.13
CA THR A 346 11.38 5.38 -17.92
C THR A 346 12.16 4.09 -18.21
N ASP A 347 13.45 4.07 -18.00
CA ASP A 347 14.36 2.94 -18.24
C ASP A 347 14.48 1.96 -17.05
N VAL A 348 13.82 2.26 -15.93
CA VAL A 348 13.87 1.42 -14.72
C VAL A 348 13.19 0.08 -14.97
N MET A 349 13.88 -1.01 -14.63
CA MET A 349 13.41 -2.39 -14.76
C MET A 349 12.28 -2.73 -13.81
N THR A 350 11.37 -3.62 -14.23
CA THR A 350 10.27 -4.12 -13.40
C THR A 350 10.17 -5.65 -13.45
N VAL A 351 9.32 -6.22 -12.58
CA VAL A 351 9.03 -7.68 -12.59
C VAL A 351 8.43 -8.18 -13.89
N SER A 352 7.90 -7.32 -14.77
CA SER A 352 7.42 -7.74 -16.09
C SER A 352 8.56 -8.23 -17.00
N GLY A 353 9.82 -7.88 -16.68
CA GLY A 353 10.99 -8.08 -17.52
C GLY A 353 11.23 -6.93 -18.50
N GLU A 354 10.39 -5.92 -18.44
CA GLU A 354 10.44 -4.71 -19.24
C GLU A 354 10.64 -3.48 -18.36
N SER A 355 11.05 -2.35 -18.96
CA SER A 355 11.14 -1.09 -18.25
C SER A 355 9.74 -0.52 -17.94
N ILE A 356 9.66 0.38 -16.96
CA ILE A 356 8.42 1.07 -16.63
C ILE A 356 7.88 1.84 -17.84
N GLY A 357 8.76 2.47 -18.65
CA GLY A 357 8.39 3.15 -19.88
C GLY A 357 7.77 2.22 -20.91
N ALA A 358 8.33 1.02 -21.11
CA ALA A 358 7.74 0.01 -22.00
C ALA A 358 6.37 -0.45 -21.49
N ASN A 359 6.21 -0.63 -20.17
CA ASN A 359 4.95 -1.04 -19.56
C ASN A 359 3.81 -0.03 -19.74
N ILE A 360 4.13 1.26 -19.82
CA ILE A 360 3.15 2.34 -19.96
C ILE A 360 3.06 2.90 -21.39
N ALA A 361 3.85 2.41 -22.34
CA ALA A 361 3.96 2.97 -23.69
C ALA A 361 2.60 3.14 -24.38
N ASN A 362 1.75 2.13 -24.26
CA ASN A 362 0.40 2.07 -24.86
C ASN A 362 -0.72 2.28 -23.83
N ALA A 363 -0.41 2.89 -22.67
CA ALA A 363 -1.43 3.18 -21.68
C ALA A 363 -2.21 4.44 -22.08
N GLU A 364 -3.53 4.38 -21.89
CA GLU A 364 -4.46 5.45 -22.20
C GLU A 364 -5.25 5.87 -20.96
N VAL A 365 -5.71 7.11 -20.95
CA VAL A 365 -6.67 7.62 -19.98
C VAL A 365 -8.01 7.77 -20.68
N TYR A 366 -9.04 7.16 -20.13
CA TYR A 366 -10.38 7.11 -20.71
C TYR A 366 -11.35 8.15 -20.11
N ASP A 367 -10.97 8.75 -18.96
CA ASP A 367 -11.76 9.78 -18.28
C ASP A 367 -10.83 10.86 -17.69
N ASP A 368 -10.84 12.01 -18.33
CA ASP A 368 -10.04 13.19 -17.96
C ASP A 368 -10.52 13.88 -16.69
N ASP A 369 -11.72 13.57 -16.20
CA ASP A 369 -12.19 14.10 -14.92
C ASP A 369 -11.70 13.29 -13.75
N VAL A 370 -11.45 11.99 -13.95
CA VAL A 370 -10.90 11.08 -12.93
C VAL A 370 -9.37 11.18 -12.86
N ILE A 371 -8.71 11.13 -14.03
CA ILE A 371 -7.24 11.31 -14.13
C ILE A 371 -7.02 12.58 -14.95
N ARG A 372 -6.77 13.68 -14.26
CA ARG A 372 -6.67 15.01 -14.86
C ARG A 372 -5.47 15.15 -15.80
N PRO A 373 -5.60 15.91 -16.90
CA PRO A 373 -4.44 16.29 -17.70
C PRO A 373 -3.52 17.25 -16.93
N LEU A 374 -2.24 17.33 -17.36
CA LEU A 374 -1.23 18.11 -16.65
C LEU A 374 -1.47 19.62 -16.70
N ASP A 375 -2.19 20.11 -17.69
CA ASP A 375 -2.60 21.52 -17.83
C ASP A 375 -3.86 21.88 -17.03
N ASN A 376 -4.53 20.88 -16.43
CA ASN A 376 -5.70 21.07 -15.57
C ASN A 376 -5.68 20.12 -14.35
N PRO A 377 -4.64 20.17 -13.50
CA PRO A 377 -4.51 19.29 -12.35
C PRO A 377 -5.48 19.65 -11.22
N ILE A 378 -5.61 18.76 -10.21
CA ILE A 378 -6.34 19.07 -8.97
C ILE A 378 -5.57 20.11 -8.14
N TYR A 379 -4.25 19.93 -8.06
CA TYR A 379 -3.29 20.86 -7.48
C TYR A 379 -2.05 20.90 -8.37
N GLU A 380 -1.52 22.09 -8.60
CA GLU A 380 -0.36 22.31 -9.47
C GLU A 380 0.93 21.64 -8.95
N SER A 381 1.02 21.45 -7.62
CA SER A 381 2.13 20.79 -6.96
C SER A 381 1.75 20.41 -5.52
N GLY A 382 2.59 19.62 -4.86
CA GLY A 382 2.54 19.47 -3.42
C GLY A 382 1.35 18.68 -2.88
N ALA A 383 1.20 17.41 -3.28
CA ALA A 383 0.29 16.51 -2.54
C ALA A 383 0.64 16.46 -1.05
N LEU A 384 1.95 16.38 -0.79
CA LEU A 384 2.54 16.49 0.53
C LEU A 384 3.61 17.59 0.49
N VAL A 385 3.70 18.37 1.55
CA VAL A 385 4.73 19.39 1.74
C VAL A 385 5.48 19.12 3.05
N VAL A 386 6.77 19.41 3.03
CA VAL A 386 7.63 19.34 4.21
C VAL A 386 7.80 20.74 4.78
N LEU A 387 7.40 20.93 6.01
CA LEU A 387 7.51 22.21 6.71
C LEU A 387 8.60 22.11 7.77
N LYS A 388 9.39 23.18 7.93
CA LYS A 388 10.45 23.29 8.94
C LYS A 388 10.27 24.53 9.78
N GLY A 389 10.58 24.42 11.06
CA GLY A 389 10.50 25.52 12.00
C GLY A 389 11.00 25.12 13.38
N ASN A 390 10.90 26.03 14.36
CA ASN A 390 11.36 25.76 15.73
C ASN A 390 10.61 24.63 16.44
N LEU A 391 9.35 24.35 16.04
CA LEU A 391 8.57 23.21 16.56
C LEU A 391 9.01 21.89 15.93
N ALA A 392 9.38 21.90 14.65
CA ALA A 392 9.80 20.74 13.88
C ALA A 392 11.07 21.06 13.07
N PRO A 393 12.25 21.16 13.73
CA PRO A 393 13.48 21.55 13.06
C PRO A 393 13.94 20.56 11.98
N ASP A 394 13.69 19.28 12.20
CA ASP A 394 14.01 18.22 11.24
C ASP A 394 12.93 18.02 10.16
N GLY A 395 11.82 18.72 10.28
CA GLY A 395 10.70 18.71 9.36
C GLY A 395 9.45 18.00 9.88
N CYS A 396 8.32 18.47 9.42
CA CYS A 396 7.04 17.81 9.54
C CYS A 396 6.36 17.75 8.17
N VAL A 397 5.34 16.90 8.05
CA VAL A 397 4.64 16.65 6.79
C VAL A 397 3.21 17.14 6.89
N MET A 398 2.75 17.82 5.85
CA MET A 398 1.37 18.23 5.72
C MET A 398 0.80 17.77 4.38
N LYS A 399 -0.41 17.20 4.42
CA LYS A 399 -1.18 16.90 3.22
C LYS A 399 -2.03 18.11 2.84
N VAL A 400 -1.68 18.77 1.75
CA VAL A 400 -2.31 20.02 1.33
C VAL A 400 -3.83 19.86 1.11
N SER A 401 -4.26 18.75 0.54
CA SER A 401 -5.68 18.47 0.28
C SER A 401 -6.52 18.20 1.53
N ALA A 402 -5.88 17.94 2.67
CA ALA A 402 -6.56 17.68 3.94
C ALA A 402 -6.75 18.94 4.80
N MET A 403 -6.38 20.11 4.29
CA MET A 403 -6.40 21.37 5.03
C MET A 403 -7.28 22.41 4.31
N ASP A 404 -8.08 23.13 5.08
CA ASP A 404 -8.73 24.34 4.56
C ASP A 404 -7.69 25.42 4.25
N ARG A 405 -7.83 26.11 3.13
CA ARG A 405 -6.90 27.17 2.68
C ARG A 405 -6.75 28.31 3.68
N LYS A 406 -7.72 28.55 4.55
CA LYS A 406 -7.63 29.55 5.64
C LYS A 406 -6.47 29.28 6.60
N PHE A 407 -6.02 28.04 6.71
CA PHE A 407 -4.91 27.61 7.59
C PHE A 407 -3.52 27.68 6.93
N LEU A 408 -3.40 28.10 5.67
CA LEU A 408 -2.08 28.34 5.04
C LEU A 408 -1.27 29.38 5.83
N LYS A 409 -1.94 30.27 6.51
CA LYS A 409 -1.33 31.20 7.49
C LYS A 409 -2.25 31.28 8.69
N HIS A 410 -1.81 30.74 9.80
CA HIS A 410 -2.64 30.65 11.02
C HIS A 410 -1.80 30.98 12.26
N THR A 411 -2.44 31.63 13.23
CA THR A 411 -1.91 31.89 14.57
C THR A 411 -3.06 31.77 15.55
N GLY A 412 -2.88 30.97 16.60
CA GLY A 412 -3.90 30.74 17.62
C GLY A 412 -3.32 30.13 18.88
N PRO A 413 -4.11 30.09 19.97
CA PRO A 413 -3.69 29.45 21.20
C PRO A 413 -3.52 27.95 20.99
N ALA A 414 -2.51 27.35 21.63
CA ALA A 414 -2.28 25.91 21.57
C ALA A 414 -3.00 25.21 22.72
N LEU A 415 -3.82 24.21 22.38
CA LEU A 415 -4.39 23.27 23.34
C LEU A 415 -3.66 21.94 23.20
N VAL A 416 -2.85 21.59 24.20
CA VAL A 416 -1.94 20.46 24.15
C VAL A 416 -2.49 19.31 24.97
N PHE A 417 -2.58 18.13 24.34
CA PHE A 417 -2.90 16.87 25.00
C PHE A 417 -1.63 16.01 25.09
N ASP A 418 -1.33 15.51 26.27
CA ASP A 418 -0.12 14.73 26.52
C ASP A 418 -0.17 13.33 25.90
N ASP A 419 -1.37 12.78 25.71
CA ASP A 419 -1.60 11.50 25.06
C ASP A 419 -3.04 11.39 24.51
N TYR A 420 -3.28 10.28 23.78
CA TYR A 420 -4.59 10.00 23.18
C TYR A 420 -5.72 9.86 24.22
N SER A 421 -5.44 9.30 25.40
CA SER A 421 -6.46 9.10 26.45
C SER A 421 -6.89 10.43 27.04
N ALA A 422 -5.96 11.33 27.30
CA ALA A 422 -6.23 12.69 27.75
C ALA A 422 -7.06 13.46 26.71
N MET A 423 -6.68 13.38 25.43
CA MET A 423 -7.43 13.99 24.33
C MET A 423 -8.85 13.43 24.25
N LYS A 424 -9.01 12.11 24.24
CA LYS A 424 -10.32 11.45 24.12
C LYS A 424 -11.25 11.82 25.26
N SER A 425 -10.73 11.98 26.47
CA SER A 425 -11.51 12.35 27.63
C SER A 425 -12.01 13.82 27.62
N ALA A 426 -11.25 14.69 26.95
CA ALA A 426 -11.51 16.12 26.94
C ALA A 426 -12.27 16.64 25.71
N ILE A 427 -12.09 15.95 24.54
CA ILE A 427 -12.51 16.51 23.24
C ILE A 427 -14.03 16.72 23.12
N ASP A 428 -14.82 15.95 23.86
CA ASP A 428 -16.27 16.01 23.84
C ASP A 428 -16.84 16.83 25.05
N ASP A 429 -15.99 17.41 25.92
CA ASP A 429 -16.41 18.25 27.02
C ASP A 429 -16.93 19.59 26.47
N GLU A 430 -18.17 19.94 26.82
CA GLU A 430 -18.82 21.22 26.46
C GLU A 430 -18.07 22.43 27.03
N ASN A 431 -17.32 22.25 28.15
CA ASN A 431 -16.53 23.30 28.80
C ASN A 431 -15.07 23.35 28.31
N LEU A 432 -14.68 22.52 27.33
CA LEU A 432 -13.31 22.55 26.80
C LEU A 432 -12.96 23.98 26.35
N ASP A 433 -11.84 24.52 26.84
CA ASP A 433 -11.37 25.86 26.45
C ASP A 433 -10.75 25.83 25.06
N ALA A 434 -11.59 25.79 24.04
CA ALA A 434 -11.20 25.79 22.64
C ALA A 434 -12.15 26.63 21.80
N THR A 435 -11.59 27.35 20.81
CA THR A 435 -12.29 28.12 19.78
C THR A 435 -11.89 27.59 18.39
N GLU A 436 -12.49 28.08 17.31
CA GLU A 436 -12.13 27.72 15.95
C GLU A 436 -10.67 28.08 15.58
N ASP A 437 -10.09 29.06 16.29
CA ASP A 437 -8.70 29.47 16.10
C ASP A 437 -7.68 28.64 16.89
N THR A 438 -8.15 27.77 17.78
CA THR A 438 -7.27 26.94 18.61
C THR A 438 -6.50 25.94 17.78
N VAL A 439 -5.19 25.85 18.02
CA VAL A 439 -4.33 24.79 17.47
C VAL A 439 -4.37 23.59 18.42
N LEU A 440 -4.97 22.49 17.98
CA LEU A 440 -4.99 21.25 18.75
C LEU A 440 -3.67 20.51 18.58
N VAL A 441 -3.01 20.16 19.68
CA VAL A 441 -1.73 19.46 19.67
C VAL A 441 -1.84 18.16 20.45
N LEU A 442 -1.60 17.02 19.77
CA LEU A 442 -1.55 15.71 20.42
C LEU A 442 -0.09 15.23 20.45
N ARG A 443 0.42 14.99 21.65
CA ARG A 443 1.77 14.48 21.90
C ARG A 443 1.76 12.96 22.05
N ASN A 444 2.91 12.34 21.83
CA ASN A 444 3.16 10.91 22.09
C ASN A 444 2.19 9.97 21.34
N ALA A 445 1.80 10.34 20.11
CA ALA A 445 0.96 9.52 19.24
C ALA A 445 1.71 9.04 17.99
N GLY A 446 2.90 9.54 17.76
CA GLY A 446 3.75 9.20 16.62
C GLY A 446 4.51 7.89 16.77
N PRO A 447 5.32 7.52 15.76
CA PRO A 447 6.03 6.22 15.71
C PRO A 447 7.04 5.99 16.84
N LYS A 448 7.50 7.03 17.51
CA LYS A 448 8.44 6.93 18.64
C LYS A 448 7.75 6.99 20.00
N GLY A 449 6.67 7.73 20.13
CA GLY A 449 6.01 7.98 21.41
C GLY A 449 4.86 7.00 21.68
N GLY A 450 3.98 6.82 20.73
CA GLY A 450 2.86 5.91 20.82
C GLY A 450 2.99 4.70 19.92
N PRO A 451 1.98 3.85 19.85
CA PRO A 451 1.93 2.75 18.89
C PRO A 451 1.74 3.25 17.45
N GLY A 452 1.72 4.54 17.27
CA GLY A 452 1.02 5.26 16.26
C GLY A 452 1.65 5.42 14.92
N MET A 453 0.74 5.81 14.12
CA MET A 453 0.85 6.41 12.80
C MET A 453 -0.02 7.67 12.84
N PRO A 454 0.08 8.56 11.83
CA PRO A 454 -0.79 9.75 11.74
C PRO A 454 -2.28 9.45 11.89
N GLU A 455 -2.78 8.30 11.47
CA GLU A 455 -4.18 7.90 11.67
C GLU A 455 -4.53 7.72 13.14
N TRP A 456 -3.62 7.17 13.92
CA TRP A 456 -3.82 7.02 15.35
C TRP A 456 -3.82 8.37 16.05
N GLY A 457 -2.99 9.29 15.60
CA GLY A 457 -2.91 10.66 16.09
C GLY A 457 -4.03 11.58 15.59
N MET A 458 -5.08 11.10 14.93
CA MET A 458 -6.17 11.95 14.48
C MET A 458 -6.90 12.62 15.64
N LEU A 459 -7.01 13.94 15.53
CA LEU A 459 -7.72 14.79 16.46
C LEU A 459 -9.08 15.17 15.86
N PRO A 460 -10.23 14.76 16.41
CA PRO A 460 -11.51 15.26 15.96
C PRO A 460 -11.68 16.74 16.33
N VAL A 461 -12.52 17.44 15.60
CA VAL A 461 -12.99 18.77 16.01
C VAL A 461 -13.83 18.61 17.28
N PRO A 462 -13.63 19.43 18.33
CA PRO A 462 -14.43 19.37 19.55
C PRO A 462 -15.93 19.42 19.26
N THR A 463 -16.72 18.56 19.93
CA THR A 463 -18.17 18.43 19.68
C THR A 463 -18.90 19.75 19.78
N LYS A 464 -18.54 20.61 20.78
CA LYS A 464 -19.14 21.93 20.89
C LYS A 464 -18.95 22.83 19.68
N LEU A 465 -17.77 22.73 19.03
CA LEU A 465 -17.45 23.53 17.84
C LEU A 465 -18.10 22.92 16.58
N VAL A 466 -18.20 21.60 16.50
CA VAL A 466 -18.96 20.91 15.43
C VAL A 466 -20.41 21.38 15.42
N LYS A 467 -21.07 21.48 16.62
CA LYS A 467 -22.43 22.01 16.77
C LYS A 467 -22.56 23.49 16.37
N GLN A 468 -21.47 24.26 16.42
CA GLN A 468 -21.40 25.65 15.96
C GLN A 468 -21.09 25.76 14.44
N GLY A 469 -20.93 24.63 13.74
CA GLY A 469 -20.65 24.59 12.31
C GLY A 469 -19.18 24.58 11.93
N VAL A 470 -18.25 24.49 12.89
CA VAL A 470 -16.80 24.35 12.61
C VAL A 470 -16.54 22.96 12.03
N ARG A 471 -15.88 22.90 10.88
CA ARG A 471 -15.60 21.64 10.15
C ARG A 471 -14.13 21.29 10.09
N ASP A 472 -13.25 22.24 10.29
CA ASP A 472 -11.82 22.03 10.27
C ASP A 472 -11.11 22.98 11.25
N MET A 473 -9.99 22.51 11.80
CA MET A 473 -9.13 23.23 12.72
C MET A 473 -7.67 22.91 12.44
N MET A 474 -6.75 23.77 12.85
CA MET A 474 -5.32 23.45 12.82
C MET A 474 -5.02 22.36 13.85
N ARG A 475 -4.41 21.26 13.40
CA ARG A 475 -4.09 20.08 14.20
C ARG A 475 -2.66 19.64 13.97
N ILE A 476 -1.96 19.34 15.06
CA ILE A 476 -0.55 18.91 15.04
C ILE A 476 -0.42 17.64 15.90
N SER A 477 0.28 16.64 15.40
CA SER A 477 0.73 15.48 16.18
C SER A 477 2.12 15.04 15.74
N ASP A 478 2.83 14.34 16.62
CA ASP A 478 4.13 13.72 16.30
C ASP A 478 3.99 12.41 15.50
#